data_403982cd318a8e0e34e276744272931a
#
_entry.id   403982cd318a8e0e34e276744272931a
#
_cell.length_a   1.000
_cell.length_b   1.000
_cell.length_c   1.000
_cell.angle_alpha   90.00
_cell.angle_beta   90.00
_cell.angle_gamma   90.00
#
_symmetry.space_group_name_H-M   'P 1'
#
loop_
_entity.id
_entity.type
_entity.pdbx_description
1 polymer ?
#
loop_
_entity_poly.entity_id
_entity_poly.type
_entity_poly.pdbx_seq_one_letter_code
_entity_poly.pdbx_strand_id
1 'polypeptide(L)'
;HNNYLTLPVIFIMIGNHYPTAYATSFSWLIISLIIIVGALIRHFFNERHAGKKSPTWVIVPIVLLTLMSFALSEVDRPKEDTFSPKKISLIESEFPDDLKETVMEITAYKCSTCHVKNPSWEGMVKPPKGVYFHEFKDLVNNYRDIYKQVAASHAMPPGNITFLEEEERLVYAKFYYKVQEILEEKN
;
A
#
# COMPACT_ATOMS: atom_id res chain seq x y z
N HIS A 1 -4.61 27.26 -22.73
CA HIS A 1 -5.44 26.25 -22.11
C HIS A 1 -5.31 26.31 -20.58
N ASN A 2 -6.29 26.96 -19.93
CA ASN A 2 -6.35 27.06 -18.45
C ASN A 2 -7.02 25.83 -17.82
N ASN A 3 -6.43 24.65 -18.03
CA ASN A 3 -6.98 23.44 -17.46
C ASN A 3 -6.46 23.24 -16.02
N TYR A 4 -7.33 23.41 -15.04
CA TYR A 4 -7.02 23.24 -13.61
C TYR A 4 -6.81 21.79 -13.21
N LEU A 5 -7.27 20.83 -14.00
CA LEU A 5 -7.17 19.41 -13.69
C LEU A 5 -5.88 18.73 -14.17
N THR A 6 -5.08 19.40 -15.02
CA THR A 6 -3.88 18.80 -15.61
C THR A 6 -2.88 18.35 -14.54
N LEU A 7 -2.55 19.23 -13.58
CA LEU A 7 -1.62 18.88 -12.49
C LEU A 7 -2.19 17.83 -11.53
N PRO A 8 -3.43 17.94 -11.05
CA PRO A 8 -4.04 16.88 -10.25
C PRO A 8 -4.01 15.51 -10.92
N VAL A 9 -4.36 15.43 -12.20
CA VAL A 9 -4.34 14.16 -12.95
C VAL A 9 -2.93 13.58 -13.03
N ILE A 10 -1.91 14.41 -13.33
CA ILE A 10 -0.51 13.95 -13.37
C ILE A 10 -0.08 13.42 -12.00
N PHE A 11 -0.43 14.11 -10.91
CA PHE A 11 -0.09 13.65 -9.56
C PHE A 11 -0.79 12.34 -9.18
N ILE A 12 -2.05 12.16 -9.57
CA ILE A 12 -2.76 10.90 -9.35
C ILE A 12 -2.14 9.76 -10.17
N MET A 13 -1.74 10.02 -11.42
CA MET A 13 -1.06 9.03 -12.27
C MET A 13 0.29 8.61 -11.68
N ILE A 14 1.10 9.57 -11.21
CA ILE A 14 2.37 9.28 -10.53
C ILE A 14 2.12 8.55 -9.21
N GLY A 15 1.07 8.95 -8.50
CA GLY A 15 0.67 8.35 -7.23
C GLY A 15 0.36 6.86 -7.33
N ASN A 16 -0.09 6.36 -8.47
CA ASN A 16 -0.28 4.93 -8.70
C ASN A 16 1.00 4.09 -8.55
N HIS A 17 2.17 4.72 -8.67
CA HIS A 17 3.45 4.07 -8.37
C HIS A 17 3.78 4.00 -6.87
N TYR A 18 2.96 4.64 -6.03
CA TYR A 18 3.09 4.63 -4.57
C TYR A 18 1.81 4.11 -3.92
N PRO A 19 1.49 2.83 -4.08
CA PRO A 19 0.21 2.26 -3.63
C PRO A 19 -0.01 2.39 -2.12
N THR A 20 1.06 2.46 -1.34
CA THR A 20 0.97 2.67 0.12
C THR A 20 0.31 3.99 0.50
N ALA A 21 0.39 5.04 -0.34
CA ALA A 21 -0.27 6.31 -0.09
C ALA A 21 -1.81 6.22 -0.24
N TYR A 22 -2.30 5.26 -1.02
CA TYR A 22 -3.72 5.07 -1.30
C TYR A 22 -4.35 3.90 -0.53
N ALA A 23 -3.54 3.02 0.04
CA ALA A 23 -3.99 1.87 0.82
C ALA A 23 -4.38 2.22 2.27
N THR A 24 -4.63 3.49 2.56
CA THR A 24 -5.05 3.98 3.88
C THR A 24 -6.54 4.18 3.94
N SER A 25 -7.13 4.12 5.14
CA SER A 25 -8.54 4.48 5.37
C SER A 25 -8.86 5.93 4.98
N PHE A 26 -7.84 6.77 4.83
CA PHE A 26 -7.92 8.18 4.48
C PHE A 26 -7.57 8.47 3.01
N SER A 27 -7.57 7.46 2.15
CA SER A 27 -7.23 7.60 0.71
C SER A 27 -8.08 8.67 0.01
N TRP A 28 -9.38 8.76 0.32
CA TRP A 28 -10.27 9.79 -0.21
C TRP A 28 -9.82 11.22 0.17
N LEU A 29 -9.30 11.40 1.37
CA LEU A 29 -8.77 12.70 1.83
C LEU A 29 -7.51 13.09 1.07
N ILE A 30 -6.59 12.14 0.88
CA ILE A 30 -5.34 12.33 0.12
C ILE A 30 -5.67 12.73 -1.32
N ILE A 31 -6.58 12.03 -1.98
CA ILE A 31 -7.01 12.32 -3.36
C ILE A 31 -7.64 13.73 -3.43
N SER A 32 -8.53 14.05 -2.49
CA SER A 32 -9.16 15.38 -2.43
C SER A 32 -8.13 16.50 -2.28
N LEU A 33 -7.15 16.31 -1.42
CA LEU A 33 -6.06 17.28 -1.19
C LEU A 33 -5.18 17.44 -2.44
N ILE A 34 -4.85 16.37 -3.14
CA ILE A 34 -4.09 16.42 -4.39
C ILE A 34 -4.84 17.26 -5.43
N ILE A 35 -6.15 17.07 -5.57
CA ILE A 35 -6.99 17.85 -6.50
C ILE A 35 -6.97 19.33 -6.13
N ILE A 36 -7.19 19.67 -4.87
CA ILE A 36 -7.22 21.06 -4.39
C ILE A 36 -5.86 21.73 -4.61
N VAL A 37 -4.78 21.10 -4.18
CA VAL A 37 -3.43 21.68 -4.29
C VAL A 37 -3.00 21.82 -5.75
N GLY A 38 -3.28 20.82 -6.59
CA GLY A 38 -2.99 20.92 -8.02
C GLY A 38 -3.76 22.07 -8.69
N ALA A 39 -5.02 22.29 -8.31
CA ALA A 39 -5.81 23.42 -8.78
C ALA A 39 -5.25 24.77 -8.29
N LEU A 40 -4.83 24.86 -7.03
CA LEU A 40 -4.21 26.08 -6.48
C LEU A 40 -2.87 26.40 -7.13
N ILE A 41 -2.02 25.41 -7.36
CA ILE A 41 -0.76 25.59 -8.09
C ILE A 41 -1.04 26.14 -9.51
N ARG A 42 -2.03 25.57 -10.19
CA ARG A 42 -2.41 26.03 -11.53
C ARG A 42 -2.96 27.44 -11.50
N HIS A 43 -3.79 27.77 -10.52
CA HIS A 43 -4.31 29.14 -10.34
C HIS A 43 -3.16 30.15 -10.15
N PHE A 44 -2.20 29.82 -9.30
CA PHE A 44 -0.99 30.63 -9.12
C PHE A 44 -0.25 30.92 -10.43
N PHE A 45 0.00 29.90 -11.24
CA PHE A 45 0.67 30.09 -12.52
C PHE A 45 -0.16 30.92 -13.49
N ASN A 46 -1.48 30.75 -13.52
CA ASN A 46 -2.36 31.53 -14.36
C ASN A 46 -2.34 33.02 -13.98
N GLU A 47 -2.39 33.37 -12.70
CA GLU A 47 -2.30 34.74 -12.23
C GLU A 47 -0.93 35.37 -12.55
N ARG A 48 0.14 34.61 -12.36
CA ARG A 48 1.49 35.04 -12.68
C ARG A 48 1.66 35.37 -14.20
N HIS A 49 1.11 34.51 -15.07
CA HIS A 49 1.12 34.77 -16.51
C HIS A 49 0.24 35.96 -16.90
N ALA A 50 -0.78 36.28 -16.14
CA ALA A 50 -1.60 37.46 -16.31
C ALA A 50 -0.95 38.74 -15.77
N GLY A 51 0.32 38.72 -15.33
CA GLY A 51 1.05 39.86 -14.82
C GLY A 51 0.65 40.35 -13.44
N LYS A 52 -0.19 39.57 -12.73
CA LYS A 52 -0.55 39.88 -11.33
C LYS A 52 0.57 39.46 -10.36
N LYS A 53 0.74 40.24 -9.28
CA LYS A 53 1.65 39.84 -8.19
C LYS A 53 1.18 38.50 -7.65
N SER A 54 2.04 37.49 -7.72
CA SER A 54 1.72 36.15 -7.28
C SER A 54 1.54 36.11 -5.76
N PRO A 55 0.41 35.61 -5.28
CA PRO A 55 0.14 35.53 -3.86
C PRO A 55 1.02 34.46 -3.23
N THR A 56 1.86 34.84 -2.29
CA THR A 56 2.73 33.92 -1.54
C THR A 56 1.94 32.92 -0.67
N TRP A 57 0.65 33.22 -0.42
CA TRP A 57 -0.24 32.33 0.36
C TRP A 57 -0.44 30.94 -0.27
N VAL A 58 -0.16 30.75 -1.55
CA VAL A 58 -0.24 29.44 -2.23
C VAL A 58 0.80 28.45 -1.70
N ILE A 59 1.88 28.96 -1.12
CA ILE A 59 2.90 28.11 -0.48
C ILE A 59 2.31 27.36 0.73
N VAL A 60 1.39 27.99 1.46
CA VAL A 60 0.79 27.43 2.67
C VAL A 60 0.07 26.10 2.42
N PRO A 61 -0.85 25.96 1.47
CA PRO A 61 -1.51 24.68 1.21
C PRO A 61 -0.55 23.60 0.66
N ILE A 62 0.51 24.00 -0.05
CA ILE A 62 1.53 23.03 -0.50
C ILE A 62 2.29 22.45 0.68
N VAL A 63 2.76 23.33 1.60
CA VAL A 63 3.44 22.89 2.82
C VAL A 63 2.49 22.05 3.69
N LEU A 64 1.24 22.47 3.85
CA LEU A 64 0.24 21.74 4.62
C LEU A 64 -0.02 20.35 4.04
N LEU A 65 -0.15 20.22 2.71
CA LEU A 65 -0.33 18.94 2.05
C LEU A 65 0.88 18.03 2.29
N THR A 66 2.09 18.57 2.14
CA THR A 66 3.32 17.79 2.34
C THR A 66 3.41 17.29 3.79
N LEU A 67 3.14 18.15 4.75
CA LEU A 67 3.13 17.78 6.17
C LEU A 67 2.03 16.77 6.50
N MET A 68 0.82 16.96 5.96
CA MET A 68 -0.27 16.00 6.14
C MET A 68 0.03 14.65 5.49
N SER A 69 0.55 14.64 4.27
CA SER A 69 0.93 13.38 3.60
C SER A 69 2.00 12.64 4.39
N PHE A 70 2.96 13.36 4.95
CA PHE A 70 3.98 12.78 5.81
C PHE A 70 3.37 12.24 7.11
N ALA A 71 2.53 13.01 7.80
CA ALA A 71 1.88 12.60 9.04
C ALA A 71 0.98 11.38 8.84
N LEU A 72 0.18 11.34 7.76
CA LEU A 72 -0.67 10.20 7.43
C LEU A 72 0.16 8.96 7.08
N SER A 73 1.29 9.13 6.42
CA SER A 73 2.23 8.06 6.11
C SER A 73 2.86 7.45 7.37
N GLU A 74 3.10 8.27 8.42
CA GLU A 74 3.63 7.78 9.70
C GLU A 74 2.57 7.06 10.54
N VAL A 75 1.33 7.57 10.54
CA VAL A 75 0.21 6.95 11.29
C VAL A 75 -0.07 5.53 10.77
N ASP A 76 0.08 5.33 9.47
CA ASP A 76 -0.19 4.05 8.82
C ASP A 76 1.09 3.23 8.54
N ARG A 77 2.25 3.69 9.03
CA ARG A 77 3.43 2.83 9.01
C ARG A 77 3.10 1.57 9.80
N PRO A 78 3.10 0.39 9.16
CA PRO A 78 3.08 -0.83 9.92
C PRO A 78 4.29 -0.74 10.85
N LYS A 79 4.07 -0.71 12.15
CA LYS A 79 5.14 -1.18 13.04
C LYS A 79 5.52 -2.53 12.45
N GLU A 80 6.79 -2.77 12.22
CA GLU A 80 7.25 -4.13 11.95
C GLU A 80 6.73 -4.97 13.12
N ASP A 81 5.55 -5.54 12.92
CA ASP A 81 4.97 -6.46 13.89
C ASP A 81 5.75 -7.77 13.76
N THR A 82 7.04 -7.69 14.13
CA THR A 82 7.82 -8.91 14.36
C THR A 82 7.21 -9.53 15.59
N PHE A 83 6.19 -10.35 15.37
CA PHE A 83 5.53 -11.04 16.47
C PHE A 83 6.54 -11.90 17.21
N SER A 84 6.45 -11.91 18.53
CA SER A 84 7.24 -12.85 19.32
C SER A 84 6.94 -14.29 18.86
N PRO A 85 7.92 -15.19 18.89
CA PRO A 85 7.71 -16.59 18.50
C PRO A 85 6.51 -17.23 19.18
N LYS A 86 6.23 -16.88 20.44
CA LYS A 86 5.06 -17.34 21.19
C LYS A 86 3.75 -16.84 20.57
N LYS A 87 3.71 -15.59 20.07
CA LYS A 87 2.51 -15.03 19.45
C LYS A 87 2.27 -15.62 18.07
N ILE A 88 3.33 -15.92 17.33
CA ILE A 88 3.24 -16.62 16.04
C ILE A 88 2.69 -18.04 16.24
N SER A 89 3.24 -18.81 17.20
CA SER A 89 2.76 -20.17 17.46
C SER A 89 1.30 -20.20 17.94
N LEU A 90 0.87 -19.18 18.67
CA LEU A 90 -0.54 -19.03 19.06
C LEU A 90 -1.44 -18.81 17.82
N ILE A 91 -1.06 -17.84 16.97
CA ILE A 91 -1.82 -17.58 15.73
C ILE A 91 -1.87 -18.86 14.88
N GLU A 92 -0.75 -19.53 14.73
CA GLU A 92 -0.64 -20.74 13.93
C GLU A 92 -1.50 -21.90 14.47
N SER A 93 -1.62 -22.05 15.78
CA SER A 93 -2.43 -23.11 16.41
C SER A 93 -3.94 -22.85 16.35
N GLU A 94 -4.37 -21.60 16.26
CA GLU A 94 -5.79 -21.21 16.19
C GLU A 94 -6.25 -20.89 14.76
N PHE A 95 -5.31 -20.88 13.78
CA PHE A 95 -5.62 -20.55 12.41
C PHE A 95 -6.24 -21.77 11.68
N PRO A 96 -7.34 -21.61 10.90
CA PRO A 96 -7.94 -22.72 10.17
C PRO A 96 -6.98 -23.33 9.16
N ASP A 97 -6.81 -24.65 9.18
CA ASP A 97 -5.85 -25.36 8.34
C ASP A 97 -6.17 -25.23 6.85
N ASP A 98 -7.44 -25.26 6.48
CA ASP A 98 -7.90 -25.08 5.09
C ASP A 98 -7.51 -23.72 4.51
N LEU A 99 -7.70 -22.65 5.28
CA LEU A 99 -7.33 -21.30 4.86
C LEU A 99 -5.80 -21.14 4.85
N LYS A 100 -5.10 -21.75 5.81
CA LYS A 100 -3.63 -21.75 5.87
C LYS A 100 -3.03 -22.42 4.64
N GLU A 101 -3.52 -23.61 4.30
CA GLU A 101 -3.08 -24.34 3.10
C GLU A 101 -3.32 -23.53 1.84
N THR A 102 -4.55 -23.01 1.67
CA THR A 102 -4.93 -22.23 0.49
C THR A 102 -4.05 -20.97 0.33
N VAL A 103 -3.84 -20.19 1.40
CA VAL A 103 -3.03 -18.97 1.31
C VAL A 103 -1.56 -19.28 1.04
N MET A 104 -1.03 -20.36 1.58
CA MET A 104 0.34 -20.81 1.31
C MET A 104 0.50 -21.27 -0.12
N GLU A 105 -0.46 -22.02 -0.65
CA GLU A 105 -0.46 -22.47 -2.04
C GLU A 105 -0.48 -21.30 -3.01
N ILE A 106 -1.41 -20.35 -2.86
CA ILE A 106 -1.47 -19.15 -3.69
C ILE A 106 -0.14 -18.38 -3.60
N THR A 107 0.40 -18.23 -2.39
CA THR A 107 1.68 -17.53 -2.20
C THR A 107 2.82 -18.24 -2.93
N ALA A 108 2.88 -19.55 -2.88
CA ALA A 108 3.90 -20.33 -3.58
C ALA A 108 3.84 -20.14 -5.11
N TYR A 109 2.66 -20.11 -5.70
CA TYR A 109 2.49 -19.95 -7.14
C TYR A 109 2.58 -18.50 -7.64
N LYS A 110 2.06 -17.54 -6.87
CA LYS A 110 1.89 -16.16 -7.35
C LYS A 110 2.94 -15.18 -6.83
N CYS A 111 3.56 -15.45 -5.68
CA CYS A 111 4.47 -14.52 -5.02
C CYS A 111 5.93 -14.98 -5.00
N SER A 112 6.18 -16.30 -5.00
CA SER A 112 7.52 -16.87 -4.80
C SER A 112 8.50 -16.59 -5.94
N THR A 113 8.02 -16.23 -7.14
CA THR A 113 8.91 -15.81 -8.23
C THR A 113 9.80 -14.62 -7.84
N CYS A 114 9.28 -13.70 -7.00
CA CYS A 114 9.98 -12.49 -6.55
C CYS A 114 10.30 -12.51 -5.04
N HIS A 115 9.42 -13.11 -4.21
CA HIS A 115 9.47 -13.04 -2.76
C HIS A 115 10.05 -14.30 -2.10
N VAL A 116 11.14 -14.80 -2.67
CA VAL A 116 11.97 -15.87 -2.08
C VAL A 116 13.39 -15.38 -1.90
N LYS A 117 14.18 -16.09 -1.11
CA LYS A 117 15.57 -15.74 -0.80
C LYS A 117 16.42 -15.55 -2.06
N ASN A 118 16.19 -16.40 -3.07
CA ASN A 118 16.82 -16.33 -4.38
C ASN A 118 15.73 -16.22 -5.45
N PRO A 119 15.27 -14.99 -5.79
CA PRO A 119 14.25 -14.79 -6.79
C PRO A 119 14.60 -15.38 -8.14
N SER A 120 13.63 -15.96 -8.83
CA SER A 120 13.79 -16.48 -10.20
C SER A 120 13.40 -15.45 -11.27
N TRP A 121 12.88 -14.28 -10.88
CA TRP A 121 12.54 -13.21 -11.81
C TRP A 121 13.79 -12.59 -12.41
N GLU A 122 13.81 -12.45 -13.73
CA GLU A 122 14.97 -11.92 -14.46
C GLU A 122 15.34 -10.51 -13.98
N GLY A 123 16.64 -10.32 -13.69
CA GLY A 123 17.18 -9.06 -13.18
C GLY A 123 17.02 -8.82 -11.68
N MET A 124 16.38 -9.74 -10.95
CA MET A 124 16.17 -9.61 -9.50
C MET A 124 17.17 -10.47 -8.72
N VAL A 125 18.11 -9.84 -8.01
CA VAL A 125 19.15 -10.53 -7.22
C VAL A 125 18.68 -10.79 -5.78
N LYS A 126 17.76 -9.96 -5.28
CA LYS A 126 17.22 -10.04 -3.91
C LYS A 126 15.73 -9.76 -3.93
N PRO A 127 14.97 -10.30 -2.97
CA PRO A 127 13.55 -10.00 -2.86
C PRO A 127 13.32 -8.50 -2.61
N PRO A 128 12.26 -7.91 -3.19
CA PRO A 128 11.93 -6.51 -3.00
C PRO A 128 11.79 -6.18 -1.50
N LYS A 129 12.44 -5.10 -1.06
CA LYS A 129 12.47 -4.65 0.35
C LYS A 129 12.97 -5.71 1.35
N GLY A 130 13.60 -6.80 0.89
CA GLY A 130 14.01 -7.90 1.75
C GLY A 130 12.87 -8.79 2.25
N VAL A 131 11.65 -8.60 1.72
CA VAL A 131 10.47 -9.38 2.11
C VAL A 131 10.46 -10.69 1.33
N TYR A 132 10.40 -11.81 2.03
CA TYR A 132 10.25 -13.14 1.43
C TYR A 132 9.20 -13.95 2.19
N PHE A 133 8.56 -14.89 1.49
CA PHE A 133 7.49 -15.74 2.00
C PHE A 133 7.88 -17.20 1.80
N HIS A 134 8.44 -17.80 2.84
CA HIS A 134 8.86 -19.19 2.82
C HIS A 134 7.99 -20.06 3.72
N GLU A 135 7.64 -19.52 4.87
CA GLU A 135 6.85 -20.20 5.88
C GLU A 135 5.63 -19.36 6.26
N PHE A 136 4.61 -20.00 6.85
CA PHE A 136 3.40 -19.30 7.28
C PHE A 136 3.68 -18.12 8.22
N LYS A 137 4.69 -18.26 9.09
CA LYS A 137 5.14 -17.17 9.97
C LYS A 137 5.55 -15.90 9.20
N ASP A 138 6.11 -16.06 8.01
CA ASP A 138 6.53 -14.91 7.19
C ASP A 138 5.30 -14.14 6.69
N LEU A 139 4.21 -14.86 6.35
CA LEU A 139 2.95 -14.24 5.99
C LEU A 139 2.32 -13.54 7.20
N VAL A 140 2.33 -14.19 8.37
CA VAL A 140 1.80 -13.62 9.60
C VAL A 140 2.54 -12.33 9.98
N ASN A 141 3.86 -12.30 9.89
CA ASN A 141 4.65 -11.10 10.15
C ASN A 141 4.38 -9.95 9.17
N ASN A 142 3.91 -10.25 7.97
CA ASN A 142 3.63 -9.27 6.92
C ASN A 142 2.13 -9.14 6.59
N TYR A 143 1.23 -9.67 7.42
CA TYR A 143 -0.20 -9.82 7.10
C TYR A 143 -0.89 -8.51 6.71
N ARG A 144 -0.53 -7.38 7.37
CA ARG A 144 -1.08 -6.06 7.07
C ARG A 144 -0.62 -5.53 5.72
N ASP A 145 0.66 -5.70 5.42
CA ASP A 145 1.22 -5.25 4.15
C ASP A 145 0.75 -6.12 3.00
N ILE A 146 0.63 -7.43 3.22
CA ILE A 146 0.01 -8.34 2.25
C ILE A 146 -1.41 -7.88 1.95
N TYR A 147 -2.25 -7.64 2.96
CA TYR A 147 -3.61 -7.14 2.76
C TYR A 147 -3.64 -5.84 1.95
N LYS A 148 -2.83 -4.84 2.36
CA LYS A 148 -2.76 -3.54 1.70
C LYS A 148 -2.34 -3.64 0.24
N GLN A 149 -1.33 -4.45 -0.05
CA GLN A 149 -0.74 -4.54 -1.38
C GLN A 149 -1.50 -5.48 -2.32
N VAL A 150 -2.03 -6.57 -1.79
CA VAL A 150 -2.66 -7.63 -2.60
C VAL A 150 -4.16 -7.45 -2.69
N ALA A 151 -4.85 -7.31 -1.55
CA ALA A 151 -6.30 -7.30 -1.50
C ALA A 151 -6.92 -5.89 -1.63
N ALA A 152 -6.32 -4.88 -0.97
CA ALA A 152 -6.93 -3.55 -0.93
C ALA A 152 -6.53 -2.66 -2.12
N SER A 153 -5.23 -2.62 -2.47
CA SER A 153 -4.74 -1.72 -3.53
C SER A 153 -4.46 -2.40 -4.87
N HIS A 154 -4.45 -3.73 -4.92
CA HIS A 154 -4.09 -4.53 -6.09
C HIS A 154 -2.70 -4.17 -6.68
N ALA A 155 -1.83 -3.58 -5.87
CA ALA A 155 -0.49 -3.18 -6.30
C ALA A 155 0.45 -4.37 -6.51
N MET A 156 0.16 -5.49 -5.84
CA MET A 156 0.88 -6.74 -5.98
C MET A 156 -0.04 -7.84 -6.54
N PRO A 157 0.46 -8.67 -7.43
CA PRO A 157 1.73 -8.56 -8.16
C PRO A 157 1.78 -7.34 -9.08
N PRO A 158 2.97 -6.72 -9.34
CA PRO A 158 3.06 -5.54 -10.20
C PRO A 158 2.50 -5.81 -11.59
N GLY A 159 1.52 -4.99 -12.04
CA GLY A 159 0.85 -5.20 -13.33
C GLY A 159 0.14 -6.55 -13.46
N ASN A 160 -0.13 -7.22 -12.34
CA ASN A 160 -0.72 -8.55 -12.26
C ASN A 160 0.00 -9.63 -13.10
N ILE A 161 1.33 -9.56 -13.15
CA ILE A 161 2.18 -10.42 -13.98
C ILE A 161 2.10 -11.91 -13.67
N THR A 162 1.63 -12.29 -12.48
CA THR A 162 1.40 -13.70 -12.10
C THR A 162 -0.05 -14.13 -12.21
N PHE A 163 -0.91 -13.28 -12.81
CA PHE A 163 -2.32 -13.57 -13.03
C PHE A 163 -3.05 -13.95 -11.74
N LEU A 164 -2.89 -13.14 -10.69
CA LEU A 164 -3.62 -13.29 -9.44
C LEU A 164 -5.09 -12.90 -9.65
N GLU A 165 -6.01 -13.83 -9.38
CA GLU A 165 -7.45 -13.65 -9.60
C GLU A 165 -8.13 -12.96 -8.42
N GLU A 166 -9.35 -12.43 -8.63
CA GLU A 166 -10.08 -11.71 -7.57
C GLU A 166 -10.45 -12.64 -6.41
N GLU A 167 -10.77 -13.88 -6.69
CA GLU A 167 -11.06 -14.92 -5.69
C GLU A 167 -9.83 -15.19 -4.82
N GLU A 168 -8.64 -15.23 -5.41
CA GLU A 168 -7.37 -15.39 -4.71
C GLU A 168 -7.04 -14.16 -3.83
N ARG A 169 -7.37 -12.93 -4.29
CA ARG A 169 -7.24 -11.70 -3.49
C ARG A 169 -8.16 -11.72 -2.27
N LEU A 170 -9.38 -12.25 -2.42
CA LEU A 170 -10.31 -12.42 -1.31
C LEU A 170 -9.80 -13.42 -0.26
N VAL A 171 -9.00 -14.41 -0.65
CA VAL A 171 -8.32 -15.31 0.31
C VAL A 171 -7.35 -14.52 1.19
N TYR A 172 -6.57 -13.59 0.63
CA TYR A 172 -5.70 -12.72 1.43
C TYR A 172 -6.47 -11.75 2.32
N ALA A 173 -7.64 -11.29 1.89
CA ALA A 173 -8.52 -10.50 2.76
C ALA A 173 -9.02 -11.33 3.94
N LYS A 174 -9.49 -12.57 3.72
CA LYS A 174 -9.90 -13.50 4.78
C LYS A 174 -8.75 -13.82 5.73
N PHE A 175 -7.55 -14.05 5.19
CA PHE A 175 -6.34 -14.27 5.98
C PHE A 175 -6.08 -13.10 6.94
N TYR A 176 -6.13 -11.86 6.42
CA TYR A 176 -5.93 -10.65 7.23
C TYR A 176 -6.94 -10.56 8.36
N TYR A 177 -8.25 -10.69 8.07
CA TYR A 177 -9.28 -10.57 9.09
C TYR A 177 -9.21 -11.70 10.13
N LYS A 178 -8.83 -12.91 9.73
CA LYS A 178 -8.67 -14.01 10.68
C LYS A 178 -7.48 -13.79 11.61
N VAL A 179 -6.37 -13.29 11.12
CA VAL A 179 -5.23 -12.90 11.97
C VAL A 179 -5.64 -11.80 12.95
N GLN A 180 -6.40 -10.78 12.50
CA GLN A 180 -6.91 -9.72 13.36
C GLN A 180 -7.82 -10.26 14.48
N GLU A 181 -8.78 -11.09 14.13
CA GLU A 181 -9.70 -11.75 15.07
C GLU A 181 -8.94 -12.47 16.20
N ILE A 182 -7.98 -13.33 15.84
CA ILE A 182 -7.14 -14.05 16.81
C ILE A 182 -6.36 -13.08 17.71
N LEU A 183 -5.87 -11.97 17.15
CA LEU A 183 -5.12 -10.97 17.90
C LEU A 183 -5.99 -10.15 18.87
N GLU A 184 -7.25 -9.89 18.51
CA GLU A 184 -8.21 -9.16 19.35
C GLU A 184 -8.75 -9.99 20.50
N GLU A 185 -9.02 -11.28 20.27
CA GLU A 185 -9.52 -12.20 21.30
C GLU A 185 -8.52 -12.43 22.45
N LYS A 186 -7.23 -12.14 22.22
CA LYS A 186 -6.14 -12.42 23.17
C LYS A 186 -5.52 -11.16 23.80
N ASN A 187 -6.07 -9.97 23.55
CA ASN A 187 -5.69 -8.73 24.22
C ASN A 187 -6.67 -8.40 25.33
#